data_a80ab33ba02e1fb2899ee889c478dc20
#
_entry.id   a80ab33ba02e1fb2899ee889c478dc20
#
_cell.length_a   1.000
_cell.length_b   1.000
_cell.length_c   1.000
_cell.angle_alpha   90.00
_cell.angle_beta   90.00
_cell.angle_gamma   90.00
#
_symmetry.space_group_name_H-M   'P 1'
#
loop_
_entity.id
_entity.type
_entity.pdbx_description
1 polymer ?
#
loop_
_entity_poly.entity_id
_entity_poly.type
_entity_poly.pdbx_seq_one_letter_code
_entity_poly.pdbx_strand_id
1 'polypeptide(L)'
;MSRSLIQTTNTTPAAVAVNGIIPLGSVLRRFGCNCRLNGNNIEVEGTGYYTVEGTVTVQPAAAGAVSVALFENNVAVPSAVATGTAAAIGDDVTLPISTTVRETCCEGASSLALVLTDGASTVTNVSLRVEKE
;
A
#
# COMPACT_ATOMS: atom_id res chain seq x y z
N MET A 1 -9.07 15.24 20.78
CA MET A 1 -9.09 14.57 19.50
C MET A 1 -7.72 13.94 19.21
N SER A 2 -7.67 12.65 19.00
CA SER A 2 -6.40 11.99 18.76
C SER A 2 -6.13 11.89 17.26
N ARG A 3 -4.87 12.11 16.90
CA ARG A 3 -4.39 11.94 15.54
C ARG A 3 -3.36 10.83 15.55
N SER A 4 -3.29 10.11 14.46
CA SER A 4 -2.32 9.04 14.33
C SER A 4 -1.78 9.03 12.91
N LEU A 5 -0.52 8.64 12.80
CA LEU A 5 0.17 8.59 11.52
C LEU A 5 1.11 7.40 11.55
N ILE A 6 1.17 6.67 10.45
CA ILE A 6 2.24 5.72 10.21
C ILE A 6 2.71 5.91 8.78
N GLN A 7 4.02 5.90 8.61
CA GLN A 7 4.65 5.94 7.30
C GLN A 7 5.69 4.85 7.24
N THR A 8 5.58 3.99 6.24
CA THR A 8 6.52 2.90 6.03
C THR A 8 7.29 3.13 4.74
N THR A 9 8.47 2.55 4.67
CA THR A 9 9.30 2.63 3.47
C THR A 9 10.05 1.32 3.29
N ASN A 10 10.24 0.95 2.02
CA ASN A 10 11.03 -0.22 1.67
C ASN A 10 11.82 0.11 0.41
N THR A 11 13.13 0.07 0.53
CA THR A 11 14.03 0.30 -0.60
C THR A 11 14.78 -0.96 -1.01
N THR A 12 14.48 -2.09 -0.38
CA THR A 12 15.09 -3.37 -0.71
C THR A 12 14.30 -4.02 -1.84
N PRO A 13 14.92 -4.32 -2.99
CA PRO A 13 14.21 -4.95 -4.09
C PRO A 13 13.61 -6.30 -3.70
N ALA A 14 12.39 -6.54 -4.14
CA ALA A 14 11.69 -7.79 -3.89
C ALA A 14 10.85 -8.17 -5.10
N ALA A 15 10.94 -9.43 -5.52
CA ALA A 15 10.11 -9.94 -6.59
C ALA A 15 8.71 -10.24 -6.06
N VAL A 16 7.69 -9.75 -6.75
CA VAL A 16 6.29 -9.95 -6.37
C VAL A 16 5.53 -10.50 -7.56
N ALA A 17 4.84 -11.62 -7.34
CA ALA A 17 3.99 -12.23 -8.36
C ALA A 17 2.63 -11.53 -8.39
N VAL A 18 1.86 -11.78 -9.44
CA VAL A 18 0.48 -11.28 -9.55
C VAL A 18 -0.33 -11.81 -8.36
N ASN A 19 -1.10 -10.92 -7.74
CA ASN A 19 -1.86 -11.16 -6.52
C ASN A 19 -0.99 -11.35 -5.28
N GLY A 20 0.30 -11.01 -5.38
CA GLY A 20 1.18 -11.03 -4.22
C GLY A 20 1.12 -9.73 -3.42
N ILE A 21 1.35 -9.85 -2.11
CA ILE A 21 1.38 -8.69 -1.23
C ILE A 21 2.74 -8.01 -1.37
N ILE A 22 2.72 -6.69 -1.51
CA ILE A 22 3.93 -5.90 -1.64
C ILE A 22 4.51 -5.67 -0.25
N PRO A 23 5.80 -6.01 -0.03
CA PRO A 23 6.44 -5.78 1.28
C PRO A 23 6.53 -4.28 1.59
N LEU A 24 6.06 -3.89 2.76
CA LEU A 24 6.06 -2.50 3.17
C LEU A 24 7.35 -2.07 3.87
N GLY A 25 8.20 -3.03 4.23
CA GLY A 25 9.48 -2.73 4.84
C GLY A 25 9.38 -2.39 6.31
N SER A 26 9.86 -1.23 6.69
CA SER A 26 9.92 -0.81 8.08
C SER A 26 9.24 0.54 8.28
N VAL A 27 8.91 0.83 9.53
CA VAL A 27 8.30 2.09 9.93
C VAL A 27 9.34 3.20 9.84
N LEU A 28 9.07 4.21 9.04
CA LEU A 28 9.91 5.39 8.96
C LEU A 28 9.49 6.42 10.00
N ARG A 29 8.19 6.63 10.15
CA ARG A 29 7.64 7.54 11.14
C ARG A 29 6.35 6.98 11.68
N ARG A 30 6.13 7.17 12.97
CA ARG A 30 4.90 6.74 13.61
C ARG A 30 4.54 7.71 14.72
N PHE A 31 3.25 8.02 14.81
CA PHE A 31 2.73 8.95 15.78
C PHE A 31 1.33 8.49 16.17
N GLY A 32 1.06 8.45 17.48
CA GLY A 32 -0.23 7.99 17.98
C GLY A 32 -0.32 6.48 18.07
N CYS A 33 -1.51 5.95 18.35
CA CYS A 33 -1.71 4.52 18.60
C CYS A 33 -2.76 3.86 17.70
N ASN A 34 -3.30 4.57 16.73
CA ASN A 34 -4.36 4.04 15.88
C ASN A 34 -3.84 3.25 14.68
N CYS A 35 -2.57 3.41 14.34
CA CYS A 35 -1.98 2.74 13.19
C CYS A 35 -0.72 1.99 13.62
N ARG A 36 -0.54 0.79 13.10
CA ARG A 36 0.66 0.01 13.37
C ARG A 36 1.00 -0.90 12.19
N LEU A 37 2.26 -1.22 12.05
CA LEU A 37 2.73 -2.15 11.03
C LEU A 37 2.72 -3.56 11.61
N ASN A 38 2.09 -4.49 10.90
CA ASN A 38 2.04 -5.88 11.28
C ASN A 38 2.42 -6.72 10.05
N GLY A 39 3.69 -7.15 9.99
CA GLY A 39 4.20 -7.84 8.81
C GLY A 39 4.18 -6.92 7.59
N ASN A 40 3.44 -7.29 6.56
CA ASN A 40 3.28 -6.48 5.35
C ASN A 40 1.95 -5.76 5.30
N ASN A 41 1.27 -5.64 6.44
CA ASN A 41 -0.01 -4.96 6.55
C ASN A 41 0.11 -3.80 7.51
N ILE A 42 -0.67 -2.76 7.27
CA ILE A 42 -0.86 -1.70 8.25
C ILE A 42 -2.23 -1.92 8.86
N GLU A 43 -2.28 -2.05 10.19
CA GLU A 43 -3.52 -2.18 10.92
C GLU A 43 -3.96 -0.82 11.43
N VAL A 44 -5.21 -0.49 11.18
CA VAL A 44 -5.82 0.74 11.68
C VAL A 44 -6.96 0.38 12.62
N GLU A 45 -7.03 1.07 13.74
CA GLU A 45 -8.01 0.80 14.79
C GLU A 45 -8.52 2.11 15.36
N GLY A 46 -9.82 2.17 15.58
CA GLY A 46 -10.49 3.35 16.09
C GLY A 46 -11.36 3.99 15.03
N THR A 47 -12.54 4.46 15.48
CA THR A 47 -13.54 5.06 14.60
C THR A 47 -13.00 6.33 13.95
N GLY A 48 -13.23 6.48 12.66
CA GLY A 48 -12.88 7.70 11.94
C GLY A 48 -12.48 7.43 10.51
N TYR A 49 -11.97 8.47 9.89
CA TYR A 49 -11.48 8.41 8.51
C TYR A 49 -9.96 8.40 8.52
N TYR A 50 -9.39 7.61 7.63
CA TYR A 50 -7.95 7.49 7.48
C TYR A 50 -7.58 7.80 6.04
N THR A 51 -6.67 8.75 5.87
CA THR A 51 -6.13 9.08 4.54
C THR A 51 -4.94 8.17 4.27
N VAL A 52 -4.99 7.48 3.14
CA VAL A 52 -3.93 6.57 2.72
C VAL A 52 -3.30 7.12 1.46
N GLU A 53 -1.99 7.34 1.52
CA GLU A 53 -1.23 7.81 0.38
C GLU A 53 0.02 6.96 0.24
N GLY A 54 0.32 6.54 -0.97
CA GLY A 54 1.50 5.73 -1.19
C GLY A 54 1.98 5.79 -2.62
N THR A 55 3.24 5.41 -2.79
CA THR A 55 3.83 5.22 -4.10
C THR A 55 4.58 3.91 -4.13
N VAL A 56 4.50 3.23 -5.25
CA VAL A 56 5.21 1.98 -5.47
C VAL A 56 5.95 2.12 -6.79
N THR A 57 7.25 1.87 -6.76
CA THR A 57 8.06 1.83 -7.99
C THR A 57 8.42 0.39 -8.27
N VAL A 58 8.10 -0.06 -9.47
CA VAL A 58 8.31 -1.45 -9.88
C VAL A 58 9.08 -1.52 -11.18
N GLN A 59 9.75 -2.65 -11.37
CA GLN A 59 10.38 -3.01 -12.64
C GLN A 59 9.70 -4.28 -13.14
N PRO A 60 8.78 -4.17 -14.12
CA PRO A 60 8.06 -5.34 -14.59
C PRO A 60 8.95 -6.37 -15.24
N ALA A 61 8.60 -7.64 -15.08
CA ALA A 61 9.31 -8.75 -15.68
C ALA A 61 9.09 -8.83 -17.19
N ALA A 62 8.08 -8.14 -17.72
CA ALA A 62 7.79 -8.10 -19.14
C ALA A 62 7.15 -6.74 -19.47
N ALA A 63 7.24 -6.31 -20.72
CA ALA A 63 6.55 -5.11 -21.17
C ALA A 63 5.03 -5.34 -21.07
N GLY A 64 4.30 -4.28 -20.74
CA GLY A 64 2.85 -4.31 -20.65
C GLY A 64 2.31 -3.62 -19.41
N ALA A 65 1.07 -3.90 -19.08
CA ALA A 65 0.37 -3.24 -17.98
C ALA A 65 0.80 -3.78 -16.63
N VAL A 66 0.90 -2.86 -15.66
CA VAL A 66 1.18 -3.17 -14.25
C VAL A 66 0.15 -2.44 -13.41
N SER A 67 -0.44 -3.12 -12.45
CA SER A 67 -1.44 -2.53 -11.56
C SER A 67 -1.17 -2.90 -10.11
N VAL A 68 -1.38 -1.93 -9.22
CA VAL A 68 -1.40 -2.18 -7.78
C VAL A 68 -2.70 -1.64 -7.21
N ALA A 69 -3.14 -2.24 -6.11
CA ALA A 69 -4.35 -1.82 -5.43
C ALA A 69 -4.15 -1.91 -3.92
N LEU A 70 -4.86 -1.05 -3.20
CA LEU A 70 -4.95 -1.14 -1.75
C LEU A 70 -6.09 -2.10 -1.41
N PHE A 71 -5.81 -3.07 -0.55
CA PHE A 71 -6.80 -4.02 -0.05
C PHE A 71 -7.06 -3.72 1.41
N GLU A 72 -8.32 -3.66 1.78
CA GLU A 72 -8.77 -3.54 3.17
C GLU A 72 -9.44 -4.84 3.54
N ASN A 73 -8.89 -5.53 4.55
CA ASN A 73 -9.38 -6.83 5.00
C ASN A 73 -9.54 -7.84 3.85
N ASN A 74 -8.54 -7.85 2.95
CA ASN A 74 -8.50 -8.72 1.76
C ASN A 74 -9.54 -8.38 0.69
N VAL A 75 -10.13 -7.21 0.75
CA VAL A 75 -11.07 -6.74 -0.27
C VAL A 75 -10.49 -5.49 -0.93
N ALA A 76 -10.44 -5.48 -2.25
CA ALA A 76 -9.90 -4.34 -2.98
C ALA A 76 -10.74 -3.08 -2.72
N VAL A 77 -10.07 -1.96 -2.48
CA VAL A 77 -10.71 -0.66 -2.34
C VAL A 77 -10.84 -0.05 -3.73
N PRO A 78 -12.07 0.15 -4.24
CA PRO A 78 -12.24 0.55 -5.64
C PRO A 78 -11.57 1.85 -6.05
N SER A 79 -11.42 2.79 -5.11
CA SER A 79 -10.80 4.08 -5.39
C SER A 79 -9.29 4.07 -5.28
N ALA A 80 -8.69 2.95 -4.91
CA ALA A 80 -7.27 2.85 -4.62
C ALA A 80 -6.57 1.88 -5.56
N VAL A 81 -6.69 2.12 -6.85
CA VAL A 81 -6.05 1.31 -7.89
C VAL A 81 -5.22 2.23 -8.77
N ALA A 82 -3.98 1.82 -9.02
CA ALA A 82 -3.10 2.54 -9.93
C ALA A 82 -2.61 1.60 -11.01
N THR A 83 -2.66 2.04 -12.25
CA THR A 83 -2.23 1.25 -13.40
C THR A 83 -1.23 2.05 -14.22
N GLY A 84 -0.17 1.39 -14.62
CA GLY A 84 0.81 1.96 -15.52
C GLY A 84 1.20 0.97 -16.59
N THR A 85 2.01 1.40 -17.53
CA THR A 85 2.48 0.54 -18.63
C THR A 85 3.98 0.66 -18.76
N ALA A 86 4.66 -0.48 -18.83
CA ALA A 86 6.08 -0.53 -19.10
C ALA A 86 6.28 -0.73 -20.60
N ALA A 87 7.09 0.13 -21.22
CA ALA A 87 7.40 0.03 -22.65
C ALA A 87 8.37 -1.13 -22.94
N ALA A 88 9.23 -1.45 -21.97
CA ALA A 88 10.22 -2.53 -22.10
C ALA A 88 10.47 -3.16 -20.75
N ILE A 89 11.01 -4.37 -20.76
CA ILE A 89 11.42 -5.07 -19.54
C ILE A 89 12.47 -4.23 -18.82
N GLY A 90 12.34 -4.09 -17.51
CA GLY A 90 13.29 -3.35 -16.68
C GLY A 90 13.02 -1.86 -16.58
N ASP A 91 12.03 -1.33 -17.27
CA ASP A 91 11.65 0.07 -17.12
C ASP A 91 11.03 0.29 -15.74
N ASP A 92 11.34 1.46 -15.16
CA ASP A 92 10.73 1.83 -13.87
C ASP A 92 9.33 2.38 -14.10
N VAL A 93 8.37 1.84 -13.37
CA VAL A 93 6.99 2.33 -13.38
C VAL A 93 6.64 2.75 -11.97
N THR A 94 6.21 3.98 -11.79
CA THR A 94 5.79 4.51 -10.49
C THR A 94 4.28 4.59 -10.43
N LEU A 95 3.71 3.95 -9.42
CA LEU A 95 2.26 3.83 -9.25
C LEU A 95 1.84 4.52 -7.97
N PRO A 96 1.19 5.68 -8.03
CA PRO A 96 0.70 6.38 -6.85
C PRO A 96 -0.69 5.85 -6.45
N ILE A 97 -0.92 5.78 -5.14
CA ILE A 97 -2.22 5.42 -4.58
C ILE A 97 -2.61 6.49 -3.58
N SER A 98 -3.85 6.95 -3.66
CA SER A 98 -4.39 7.92 -2.72
C SER A 98 -5.88 7.64 -2.52
N THR A 99 -6.28 7.42 -1.28
CA THR A 99 -7.67 7.15 -0.96
C THR A 99 -7.96 7.46 0.50
N THR A 100 -9.23 7.40 0.87
CA THR A 100 -9.66 7.52 2.25
C THR A 100 -10.43 6.26 2.62
N VAL A 101 -10.06 5.65 3.74
CA VAL A 101 -10.79 4.51 4.28
C VAL A 101 -11.50 4.93 5.56
N ARG A 102 -12.60 4.28 5.86
CA ARG A 102 -13.41 4.59 7.02
C ARG A 102 -13.44 3.39 7.96
N GLU A 103 -13.16 3.66 9.23
CA GLU A 103 -13.37 2.69 10.29
C GLU A 103 -14.65 3.05 11.04
N THR A 104 -15.59 2.11 11.11
CA THR A 104 -16.82 2.31 11.85
C THR A 104 -16.68 1.78 13.26
N CYS A 105 -17.58 2.20 14.14
CA CYS A 105 -17.60 1.72 15.51
C CYS A 105 -17.74 0.20 15.56
N CYS A 106 -16.99 -0.42 16.46
CA CYS A 106 -17.22 -1.80 16.91
C CYS A 106 -16.78 -2.88 15.92
N GLU A 107 -16.01 -2.53 14.90
CA GLU A 107 -15.51 -3.50 13.93
C GLU A 107 -14.15 -4.09 14.27
N GLY A 108 -13.46 -3.51 15.24
CA GLY A 108 -12.10 -3.90 15.53
C GLY A 108 -11.10 -3.31 14.52
N ALA A 109 -9.91 -3.87 14.47
CA ALA A 109 -8.87 -3.39 13.58
C ALA A 109 -9.11 -3.83 12.13
N SER A 110 -8.84 -2.93 11.18
CA SER A 110 -8.82 -3.26 9.76
C SER A 110 -7.38 -3.34 9.27
N SER A 111 -7.13 -4.25 8.35
CA SER A 111 -5.82 -4.51 7.80
C SER A 111 -5.72 -3.93 6.40
N LEU A 112 -4.72 -3.09 6.16
CA LEU A 112 -4.47 -2.47 4.87
C LEU A 112 -3.21 -3.07 4.26
N ALA A 113 -3.29 -3.49 3.01
CA ALA A 113 -2.15 -4.05 2.30
C ALA A 113 -2.13 -3.56 0.86
N LEU A 114 -0.94 -3.45 0.29
CA LEU A 114 -0.77 -3.20 -1.13
C LEU A 114 -0.58 -4.52 -1.85
N VAL A 115 -1.33 -4.73 -2.91
CA VAL A 115 -1.29 -5.96 -3.70
C VAL A 115 -0.99 -5.62 -5.15
N LEU A 116 -0.05 -6.36 -5.73
CA LEU A 116 0.24 -6.26 -7.16
C LEU A 116 -0.81 -7.08 -7.91
N THR A 117 -1.73 -6.41 -8.58
CA THR A 117 -2.87 -7.08 -9.20
C THR A 117 -2.65 -7.48 -10.64
N ASP A 118 -1.65 -6.91 -11.30
CA ASP A 118 -1.31 -7.25 -12.68
C ASP A 118 0.15 -6.97 -12.94
N GLY A 119 0.79 -7.79 -13.75
CA GLY A 119 2.16 -7.60 -14.17
C GLY A 119 3.19 -7.95 -13.09
N ALA A 120 3.59 -9.22 -12.99
CA ALA A 120 4.64 -9.64 -12.06
C ALA A 120 5.86 -8.74 -12.21
N SER A 121 6.42 -8.27 -11.09
CA SER A 121 7.45 -7.22 -11.11
C SER A 121 8.41 -7.37 -9.95
N THR A 122 9.58 -6.73 -10.07
CA THR A 122 10.45 -6.49 -8.93
C THR A 122 10.09 -5.12 -8.37
N VAL A 123 9.66 -5.09 -7.12
CA VAL A 123 9.33 -3.85 -6.42
C VAL A 123 10.62 -3.26 -5.86
N THR A 124 10.97 -2.05 -6.27
CA THR A 124 12.24 -1.44 -5.89
C THR A 124 12.10 -0.34 -4.85
N ASN A 125 10.92 0.25 -4.73
CA ASN A 125 10.69 1.30 -3.74
C ASN A 125 9.21 1.31 -3.38
N VAL A 126 8.92 1.36 -2.08
CA VAL A 126 7.56 1.46 -1.56
C VAL A 126 7.55 2.52 -0.49
N SER A 127 6.57 3.41 -0.54
CA SER A 127 6.31 4.34 0.53
C SER A 127 4.80 4.37 0.75
N LEU A 128 4.38 4.11 1.97
CA LEU A 128 2.96 4.11 2.31
C LEU A 128 2.75 4.91 3.58
N ARG A 129 1.81 5.82 3.51
CA ARG A 129 1.47 6.71 4.62
C ARG A 129 -0.01 6.60 4.91
N VAL A 130 -0.34 6.37 6.17
CA VAL A 130 -1.72 6.32 6.65
C VAL A 130 -1.85 7.31 7.78
N GLU A 131 -2.79 8.21 7.66
CA GLU A 131 -3.02 9.26 8.66
C GLU A 131 -4.49 9.30 9.03
N LYS A 132 -4.76 9.27 10.33
CA LYS A 132 -6.12 9.45 10.86
C LYS A 132 -6.48 10.93 10.86
N GLU A 133 -7.62 11.25 10.28
CA GLU A 133 -8.13 12.59 10.23
C GLU A 133 -8.94 12.96 11.46
#